data_4c87979a1581dcb9e8f6910da4400330
#
_entry.id   4c87979a1581dcb9e8f6910da4400330
#
_cell.length_a   1.000
_cell.length_b   1.000
_cell.length_c   1.000
_cell.angle_alpha   90.00
_cell.angle_beta   90.00
_cell.angle_gamma   90.00
#
_symmetry.space_group_name_H-M   'P 1'
#
loop_
_entity.id
_entity.type
_entity.pdbx_description
1 polymer ?
#
loop_
_entity_poly.entity_id
_entity_poly.type
_entity_poly.pdbx_seq_one_letter_code
_entity_poly.pdbx_strand_id
1 'polypeptide(L)'
;MKPRRASTFRTFCFLAVAAMALLARIAIAAAPTDTKIVLAVDGVKVVRNLPVLLADHLGYFKDDGLDVTLKETAASAEIDAMLADGRIAGMVAYYHHTIVAQSEGRDCASVITMAVTPGYELLIANQLKGAVKSLSELKGKRIITGGPHSAKSTSANWLMLHQGLKITDYTAIAPKDKVSIAASLKNGEADFVIAPEPDAGFYAEQGVASVFADLYSVEGTRQSFGSVFPTTVLYMSMPYARAHPELARHLVNAFVRTLSFINAHSAAEIAALVPEIVAGEGKEPRVIAQGIKMFATDGLMPADAAQQEANAISALFPDYAKVEIAKTYTNEFVATVLKK
;
A
#
# COMPACT_ATOMS: atom_id res chain seq x y z
N MET A 1 -36.32 -34.33 -77.46
CA MET A 1 -35.07 -33.74 -77.03
C MET A 1 -35.38 -32.43 -76.29
N LYS A 2 -35.18 -32.38 -74.99
CA LYS A 2 -35.30 -31.15 -74.19
C LYS A 2 -34.22 -31.15 -73.13
N PRO A 3 -33.48 -30.08 -72.86
CA PRO A 3 -32.40 -30.07 -71.93
C PRO A 3 -32.89 -29.74 -70.51
N ARG A 4 -32.28 -30.41 -69.55
CA ARG A 4 -32.36 -30.13 -68.09
C ARG A 4 -31.63 -28.87 -67.76
N ARG A 5 -32.33 -27.85 -67.26
CA ARG A 5 -31.76 -26.71 -66.50
C ARG A 5 -32.57 -26.49 -65.24
N ALA A 6 -32.21 -27.14 -64.19
CA ALA A 6 -32.74 -26.84 -62.84
C ALA A 6 -31.86 -27.47 -61.70
N SER A 7 -30.57 -27.20 -61.69
CA SER A 7 -29.73 -27.72 -60.56
C SER A 7 -28.76 -26.66 -59.98
N THR A 8 -28.51 -25.57 -60.62
CA THR A 8 -27.49 -24.58 -60.18
C THR A 8 -28.05 -23.50 -59.24
N PHE A 9 -29.35 -23.29 -59.21
CA PHE A 9 -29.95 -22.19 -58.41
C PHE A 9 -30.16 -22.58 -56.94
N ARG A 10 -30.30 -23.88 -56.61
CA ARG A 10 -30.48 -24.32 -55.22
C ARG A 10 -29.19 -24.34 -54.40
N THR A 11 -28.05 -24.56 -55.03
CA THR A 11 -26.75 -24.65 -54.37
C THR A 11 -26.23 -23.26 -53.96
N PHE A 12 -26.56 -22.20 -54.69
CA PHE A 12 -26.16 -20.82 -54.37
C PHE A 12 -26.93 -20.23 -53.19
N CYS A 13 -28.19 -20.58 -53.02
CA CYS A 13 -28.97 -20.10 -51.88
C CYS A 13 -28.54 -20.71 -50.53
N PHE A 14 -28.09 -21.97 -50.51
CA PHE A 14 -27.62 -22.62 -49.28
C PHE A 14 -26.25 -22.10 -48.81
N LEU A 15 -25.35 -21.70 -49.73
CA LEU A 15 -24.06 -21.10 -49.38
C LEU A 15 -24.20 -19.66 -48.87
N ALA A 16 -25.14 -18.88 -49.40
CA ALA A 16 -25.40 -17.51 -48.94
C ALA A 16 -26.03 -17.49 -47.52
N VAL A 17 -26.91 -18.42 -47.16
CA VAL A 17 -27.54 -18.52 -45.83
C VAL A 17 -26.52 -19.02 -44.80
N ALA A 18 -25.61 -19.96 -45.16
CA ALA A 18 -24.56 -20.45 -44.28
C ALA A 18 -23.51 -19.39 -44.02
N ALA A 19 -23.15 -18.50 -44.97
CA ALA A 19 -22.24 -17.39 -44.79
C ALA A 19 -22.84 -16.27 -43.89
N MET A 20 -24.14 -15.99 -44.02
CA MET A 20 -24.84 -15.04 -43.14
C MET A 20 -24.98 -15.54 -41.72
N ALA A 21 -25.16 -16.86 -41.49
CA ALA A 21 -25.22 -17.45 -40.16
C ALA A 21 -23.84 -17.51 -39.48
N LEU A 22 -22.73 -17.52 -40.25
CA LEU A 22 -21.36 -17.46 -39.72
C LEU A 22 -20.95 -16.03 -39.33
N LEU A 23 -21.41 -15.03 -40.09
CA LEU A 23 -21.20 -13.61 -39.78
C LEU A 23 -22.03 -13.14 -38.58
N ALA A 24 -23.19 -13.73 -38.32
CA ALA A 24 -24.02 -13.42 -37.14
C ALA A 24 -23.46 -13.96 -35.81
N ARG A 25 -22.48 -14.89 -35.84
CA ARG A 25 -21.81 -15.38 -34.62
C ARG A 25 -20.61 -14.56 -34.17
N ILE A 26 -20.18 -13.56 -34.95
CA ILE A 26 -19.02 -12.70 -34.60
C ILE A 26 -19.45 -11.41 -33.88
N ALA A 27 -20.73 -11.14 -33.72
CA ALA A 27 -21.22 -9.85 -33.26
C ALA A 27 -21.95 -9.87 -31.90
N ILE A 28 -21.61 -10.81 -31.02
CA ILE A 28 -22.01 -10.71 -29.60
C ILE A 28 -20.78 -11.04 -28.77
N ALA A 29 -19.71 -10.26 -28.89
CA ALA A 29 -18.91 -9.94 -27.74
C ALA A 29 -19.79 -8.98 -26.91
N ALA A 30 -20.50 -9.50 -25.93
CA ALA A 30 -21.12 -8.66 -24.92
C ALA A 30 -20.00 -7.71 -24.44
N ALA A 31 -20.26 -6.39 -24.50
CA ALA A 31 -19.38 -5.44 -23.83
C ALA A 31 -19.16 -5.96 -22.41
N PRO A 32 -17.93 -6.02 -21.92
CA PRO A 32 -17.68 -6.48 -20.56
C PRO A 32 -18.53 -5.62 -19.65
N THR A 33 -19.48 -6.23 -18.97
CA THR A 33 -20.23 -5.55 -17.90
C THR A 33 -19.22 -5.39 -16.78
N ASP A 34 -18.81 -4.13 -16.53
CA ASP A 34 -17.87 -3.84 -15.46
C ASP A 34 -18.34 -4.47 -14.15
N THR A 35 -17.50 -5.28 -13.54
CA THR A 35 -17.82 -5.90 -12.26
C THR A 35 -17.78 -4.85 -11.18
N LYS A 36 -18.95 -4.54 -10.60
CA LYS A 36 -19.05 -3.57 -9.49
C LYS A 36 -18.46 -4.15 -8.23
N ILE A 37 -17.52 -3.44 -7.63
CA ILE A 37 -16.88 -3.83 -6.38
C ILE A 37 -16.67 -2.63 -5.46
N VAL A 38 -16.54 -2.90 -4.17
CA VAL A 38 -16.15 -1.91 -3.18
C VAL A 38 -14.77 -2.29 -2.64
N LEU A 39 -13.83 -1.34 -2.66
CA LEU A 39 -12.56 -1.42 -1.94
C LEU A 39 -12.61 -0.51 -0.72
N ALA A 40 -12.37 -1.07 0.45
CA ALA A 40 -12.13 -0.29 1.65
C ALA A 40 -10.69 0.28 1.63
N VAL A 41 -10.51 1.52 2.06
CA VAL A 41 -9.22 2.21 2.06
C VAL A 41 -9.05 2.96 3.38
N ASP A 42 -7.96 2.67 4.11
CA ASP A 42 -7.61 3.41 5.31
C ASP A 42 -6.94 4.74 4.96
N GLY A 43 -7.77 5.78 4.79
CA GLY A 43 -7.35 7.13 4.37
C GLY A 43 -7.09 7.23 2.86
N VAL A 44 -8.12 7.52 2.08
CA VAL A 44 -8.00 7.63 0.60
C VAL A 44 -6.99 8.72 0.19
N LYS A 45 -6.97 9.86 0.90
CA LYS A 45 -6.17 11.04 0.52
C LYS A 45 -4.81 11.14 1.20
N VAL A 46 -4.26 10.04 1.71
CA VAL A 46 -2.92 10.03 2.31
C VAL A 46 -1.91 9.47 1.30
N VAL A 47 -0.70 10.01 1.32
CA VAL A 47 0.34 9.70 0.32
C VAL A 47 0.69 8.21 0.26
N ARG A 48 0.62 7.46 1.38
CA ARG A 48 0.87 6.02 1.38
C ARG A 48 -0.14 5.22 0.53
N ASN A 49 -1.34 5.79 0.29
CA ASN A 49 -2.39 5.20 -0.53
C ASN A 49 -2.46 5.81 -1.94
N LEU A 50 -1.44 6.58 -2.33
CA LEU A 50 -1.28 7.14 -3.68
C LEU A 50 -1.56 6.12 -4.81
N PRO A 51 -1.13 4.85 -4.73
CA PRO A 51 -1.44 3.87 -5.77
C PRO A 51 -2.94 3.66 -6.00
N VAL A 52 -3.78 3.81 -4.98
CA VAL A 52 -5.24 3.65 -5.10
C VAL A 52 -5.84 4.77 -5.95
N LEU A 53 -5.51 6.03 -5.62
CA LEU A 53 -6.00 7.19 -6.36
C LEU A 53 -5.47 7.22 -7.78
N LEU A 54 -4.20 6.88 -8.00
CA LEU A 54 -3.63 6.82 -9.34
C LEU A 54 -4.27 5.72 -10.18
N ALA A 55 -4.55 4.54 -9.61
CA ALA A 55 -5.24 3.47 -10.34
C ALA A 55 -6.63 3.91 -10.80
N ASP A 56 -7.35 4.66 -9.97
CA ASP A 56 -8.67 5.21 -10.27
C ASP A 56 -8.58 6.33 -11.32
N HIS A 57 -7.75 7.34 -11.11
CA HIS A 57 -7.57 8.48 -12.02
C HIS A 57 -7.03 8.08 -13.40
N LEU A 58 -6.12 7.11 -13.46
CA LEU A 58 -5.57 6.58 -14.71
C LEU A 58 -6.52 5.58 -15.40
N GLY A 59 -7.65 5.25 -14.77
CA GLY A 59 -8.65 4.34 -15.33
C GLY A 59 -8.24 2.87 -15.34
N TYR A 60 -7.18 2.49 -14.61
CA TYR A 60 -6.64 1.14 -14.63
C TYR A 60 -7.60 0.08 -14.13
N PHE A 61 -8.48 0.42 -13.19
CA PHE A 61 -9.56 -0.49 -12.77
C PHE A 61 -10.56 -0.74 -13.90
N LYS A 62 -10.97 0.31 -14.62
CA LYS A 62 -11.92 0.21 -15.75
C LYS A 62 -11.34 -0.56 -16.92
N ASP A 63 -10.05 -0.34 -17.23
CA ASP A 63 -9.35 -1.08 -18.28
C ASP A 63 -9.37 -2.59 -18.01
N ASP A 64 -9.38 -3.00 -16.75
CA ASP A 64 -9.48 -4.39 -16.30
C ASP A 64 -10.94 -4.84 -16.07
N GLY A 65 -11.94 -4.04 -16.50
CA GLY A 65 -13.37 -4.37 -16.41
C GLY A 65 -13.93 -4.29 -14.98
N LEU A 66 -13.36 -3.43 -14.12
CA LEU A 66 -13.80 -3.21 -12.74
C LEU A 66 -14.42 -1.81 -12.57
N ASP A 67 -15.64 -1.76 -12.04
CA ASP A 67 -16.29 -0.53 -11.56
C ASP A 67 -16.07 -0.44 -10.04
N VAL A 68 -14.99 0.25 -9.65
CA VAL A 68 -14.52 0.28 -8.26
C VAL A 68 -15.12 1.48 -7.52
N THR A 69 -15.77 1.21 -6.40
CA THR A 69 -16.15 2.24 -5.42
C THR A 69 -15.14 2.22 -4.26
N LEU A 70 -14.45 3.33 -4.03
CA LEU A 70 -13.55 3.50 -2.89
C LEU A 70 -14.35 3.91 -1.65
N LYS A 71 -14.29 3.07 -0.59
CA LYS A 71 -14.91 3.34 0.72
C LYS A 71 -13.83 3.73 1.71
N GLU A 72 -13.74 5.01 2.07
CA GLU A 72 -12.82 5.46 3.11
C GLU A 72 -13.28 4.96 4.48
N THR A 73 -12.43 4.21 5.17
CA THR A 73 -12.72 3.64 6.49
C THR A 73 -11.45 3.07 7.12
N ALA A 74 -11.38 3.13 8.45
CA ALA A 74 -10.34 2.39 9.19
C ALA A 74 -10.71 0.91 9.33
N ALA A 75 -9.69 0.06 9.55
CA ALA A 75 -9.91 -1.33 9.89
C ALA A 75 -10.73 -1.47 11.19
N SER A 76 -11.74 -2.32 11.15
CA SER A 76 -12.68 -2.53 12.26
C SER A 76 -13.38 -3.88 12.12
N ALA A 77 -14.01 -4.35 13.18
CA ALA A 77 -14.80 -5.59 13.16
C ALA A 77 -15.93 -5.57 12.10
N GLU A 78 -16.49 -4.39 11.79
CA GLU A 78 -17.48 -4.24 10.73
C GLU A 78 -16.85 -4.50 9.35
N ILE A 79 -15.67 -3.93 9.09
CA ILE A 79 -14.94 -4.13 7.85
C ILE A 79 -14.50 -5.58 7.69
N ASP A 80 -14.06 -6.21 8.80
CA ASP A 80 -13.70 -7.62 8.80
C ASP A 80 -14.90 -8.52 8.43
N ALA A 81 -16.08 -8.23 8.95
CA ALA A 81 -17.31 -8.91 8.57
C ALA A 81 -17.66 -8.69 7.09
N MET A 82 -17.49 -7.46 6.58
CA MET A 82 -17.73 -7.15 5.17
C MET A 82 -16.73 -7.83 4.22
N LEU A 83 -15.49 -8.03 4.65
CA LEU A 83 -14.49 -8.83 3.92
C LEU A 83 -14.87 -10.31 3.90
N ALA A 84 -15.33 -10.84 5.05
CA ALA A 84 -15.66 -12.25 5.18
C ALA A 84 -16.88 -12.65 4.31
N ASP A 85 -17.87 -11.76 4.19
CA ASP A 85 -19.10 -12.01 3.43
C ASP A 85 -19.07 -11.45 1.98
N GLY A 86 -17.94 -10.87 1.57
CA GLY A 86 -17.72 -10.37 0.20
C GLY A 86 -18.42 -9.07 -0.15
N ARG A 87 -18.99 -8.34 0.83
CA ARG A 87 -19.55 -7.00 0.59
C ARG A 87 -18.47 -5.97 0.21
N ILE A 88 -17.23 -6.20 0.60
CA ILE A 88 -16.06 -5.51 0.07
C ILE A 88 -15.11 -6.56 -0.53
N ALA A 89 -14.51 -6.24 -1.68
CA ALA A 89 -13.60 -7.15 -2.37
C ALA A 89 -12.25 -7.24 -1.67
N GLY A 90 -11.82 -6.17 -1.03
CA GLY A 90 -10.56 -6.11 -0.31
C GLY A 90 -10.41 -4.80 0.46
N MET A 91 -9.34 -4.71 1.23
CA MET A 91 -8.99 -3.49 1.96
C MET A 91 -7.55 -3.09 1.69
N VAL A 92 -7.35 -1.80 1.42
CA VAL A 92 -6.03 -1.19 1.35
C VAL A 92 -5.72 -0.57 2.71
N ALA A 93 -4.76 -1.15 3.40
CA ALA A 93 -4.31 -0.71 4.73
C ALA A 93 -2.92 -1.26 5.05
N TYR A 94 -2.49 -1.14 6.30
CA TYR A 94 -1.20 -1.67 6.76
C TYR A 94 -1.17 -3.21 6.77
N TYR A 95 -0.02 -3.77 6.38
CA TYR A 95 0.21 -5.22 6.33
C TYR A 95 -0.05 -5.94 7.65
N HIS A 96 0.28 -5.34 8.80
CA HIS A 96 0.08 -5.96 10.10
C HIS A 96 -1.38 -6.40 10.36
N HIS A 97 -2.37 -5.80 9.67
CA HIS A 97 -3.77 -6.24 9.79
C HIS A 97 -3.97 -7.69 9.33
N THR A 98 -3.14 -8.19 8.41
CA THR A 98 -3.19 -9.61 8.01
C THR A 98 -2.67 -10.51 9.13
N ILE A 99 -1.66 -10.07 9.88
CA ILE A 99 -1.13 -10.80 11.04
C ILE A 99 -2.19 -10.87 12.14
N VAL A 100 -2.83 -9.74 12.44
CA VAL A 100 -3.94 -9.68 13.39
C VAL A 100 -5.08 -10.59 12.95
N ALA A 101 -5.50 -10.51 11.68
CA ALA A 101 -6.56 -11.36 11.15
C ALA A 101 -6.26 -12.86 11.32
N GLN A 102 -5.04 -13.29 10.98
CA GLN A 102 -4.63 -14.68 11.14
C GLN A 102 -4.58 -15.10 12.63
N SER A 103 -4.17 -14.21 13.52
CA SER A 103 -4.16 -14.50 14.97
C SER A 103 -5.57 -14.74 15.53
N GLU A 104 -6.57 -14.14 14.92
CA GLU A 104 -7.99 -14.28 15.24
C GLU A 104 -8.70 -15.38 14.42
N GLY A 105 -7.94 -16.18 13.67
CA GLY A 105 -8.46 -17.29 12.88
C GLY A 105 -9.17 -16.87 11.59
N ARG A 106 -9.01 -15.61 11.14
CA ARG A 106 -9.57 -15.11 9.88
C ARG A 106 -8.57 -15.32 8.73
N ASP A 107 -8.95 -16.07 7.72
CA ASP A 107 -8.12 -16.38 6.54
C ASP A 107 -8.05 -15.16 5.60
N CYS A 108 -7.33 -14.13 6.02
CA CYS A 108 -7.04 -12.93 5.25
C CYS A 108 -5.54 -12.85 4.93
N ALA A 109 -5.21 -12.47 3.69
CA ALA A 109 -3.82 -12.32 3.26
C ALA A 109 -3.64 -11.12 2.33
N SER A 110 -2.44 -10.52 2.36
CA SER A 110 -2.00 -9.57 1.34
C SER A 110 -1.88 -10.26 0.00
N VAL A 111 -2.48 -9.69 -1.04
CA VAL A 111 -2.40 -10.18 -2.44
C VAL A 111 -1.48 -9.33 -3.30
N ILE A 112 -1.09 -8.14 -2.83
CA ILE A 112 -0.06 -7.27 -3.40
C ILE A 112 0.49 -6.34 -2.32
N THR A 113 1.79 -6.09 -2.34
CA THR A 113 2.48 -5.13 -1.47
C THR A 113 2.80 -3.87 -2.26
N MET A 114 2.19 -2.75 -1.87
CA MET A 114 2.37 -1.50 -2.59
C MET A 114 3.47 -0.62 -2.00
N ALA A 115 3.60 -0.58 -0.67
CA ALA A 115 4.65 0.18 0.00
C ALA A 115 5.51 -0.73 0.89
N VAL A 116 6.82 -0.50 0.85
CA VAL A 116 7.83 -1.36 1.50
C VAL A 116 8.73 -0.59 2.47
N THR A 117 8.28 0.59 2.89
CA THR A 117 8.96 1.42 3.89
C THR A 117 7.93 2.05 4.85
N PRO A 118 8.35 2.49 6.06
CA PRO A 118 7.44 3.13 7.02
C PRO A 118 6.80 4.44 6.52
N GLY A 119 7.47 5.16 5.60
CA GLY A 119 7.00 6.46 5.11
C GLY A 119 7.12 7.56 6.16
N TYR A 120 8.19 7.57 6.92
CA TYR A 120 8.53 8.57 7.95
C TYR A 120 9.96 9.04 7.82
N GLU A 121 10.29 10.12 8.51
CA GLU A 121 11.67 10.48 8.84
C GLU A 121 11.83 10.43 10.37
N LEU A 122 12.97 9.93 10.84
CA LEU A 122 13.44 10.18 12.19
C LEU A 122 14.27 11.45 12.15
N LEU A 123 13.78 12.51 12.77
CA LEU A 123 14.48 13.79 12.84
C LEU A 123 15.12 13.98 14.22
N ILE A 124 16.33 14.54 14.25
CA ILE A 124 17.05 14.93 15.45
C ILE A 124 16.88 16.43 15.71
N ALA A 125 16.66 16.83 16.96
CA ALA A 125 16.69 18.24 17.35
C ALA A 125 18.05 18.85 16.99
N ASN A 126 18.07 20.02 16.33
CA ASN A 126 19.29 20.62 15.77
C ASN A 126 20.36 20.89 16.81
N GLN A 127 20.00 21.12 18.07
CA GLN A 127 20.94 21.28 19.19
C GLN A 127 21.74 20.00 19.51
N LEU A 128 21.25 18.82 19.08
CA LEU A 128 21.93 17.53 19.24
C LEU A 128 22.64 17.07 17.96
N LYS A 129 22.55 17.85 16.87
CA LYS A 129 23.16 17.51 15.60
C LYS A 129 24.69 17.35 15.77
N GLY A 130 25.21 16.18 15.40
CA GLY A 130 26.62 15.82 15.55
C GLY A 130 27.02 15.30 16.93
N ALA A 131 26.18 15.47 17.96
CA ALA A 131 26.39 14.85 19.28
C ALA A 131 25.93 13.39 19.30
N VAL A 132 24.86 13.07 18.55
CA VAL A 132 24.40 11.69 18.32
C VAL A 132 24.76 11.31 16.89
N LYS A 133 25.39 10.15 16.69
CA LYS A 133 25.99 9.74 15.41
C LYS A 133 25.38 8.46 14.83
N SER A 134 24.71 7.67 15.66
CA SER A 134 24.16 6.39 15.25
C SER A 134 22.83 6.08 15.93
N LEU A 135 22.05 5.20 15.33
CA LEU A 135 20.77 4.73 15.90
C LEU A 135 20.96 3.95 17.22
N SER A 136 22.14 3.36 17.46
CA SER A 136 22.44 2.70 18.74
C SER A 136 22.56 3.68 19.92
N GLU A 137 22.72 4.98 19.67
CA GLU A 137 22.76 6.03 20.68
C GLU A 137 21.38 6.60 21.03
N LEU A 138 20.30 5.99 20.54
CA LEU A 138 18.92 6.35 20.92
C LEU A 138 18.59 5.97 22.38
N LYS A 139 19.43 5.17 23.03
CA LYS A 139 19.26 4.85 24.46
C LYS A 139 19.26 6.10 25.32
N GLY A 140 18.24 6.22 26.18
CA GLY A 140 18.03 7.37 27.07
C GLY A 140 17.46 8.62 26.37
N LYS A 141 17.17 8.58 25.09
CA LYS A 141 16.62 9.71 24.35
C LYS A 141 15.12 9.83 24.50
N ARG A 142 14.61 11.04 24.32
CA ARG A 142 13.19 11.39 24.34
C ARG A 142 12.71 11.53 22.89
N ILE A 143 11.82 10.64 22.47
CA ILE A 143 11.37 10.56 21.08
C ILE A 143 9.87 10.85 21.01
N ILE A 144 9.48 11.88 20.27
CA ILE A 144 8.07 12.13 19.96
C ILE A 144 7.63 11.10 18.93
N THR A 145 6.65 10.26 19.31
CA THR A 145 6.07 9.22 18.46
C THR A 145 4.56 9.43 18.34
N GLY A 146 3.82 8.42 17.91
CA GLY A 146 2.36 8.38 18.01
C GLY A 146 1.85 7.85 19.34
N GLY A 147 0.57 7.56 19.44
CA GLY A 147 0.03 6.77 20.56
C GLY A 147 0.62 5.36 20.59
N PRO A 148 0.45 4.61 21.69
CA PRO A 148 1.15 3.33 21.93
C PRO A 148 1.01 2.28 20.81
N HIS A 149 -0.11 2.27 20.08
CA HIS A 149 -0.39 1.32 19.01
C HIS A 149 -0.32 1.96 17.60
N SER A 150 0.24 3.16 17.47
CA SER A 150 0.37 3.83 16.18
C SER A 150 1.53 3.27 15.37
N ALA A 151 1.45 3.38 14.05
CA ALA A 151 2.55 3.01 13.16
C ALA A 151 3.87 3.74 13.48
N LYS A 152 3.82 5.01 13.93
CA LYS A 152 5.00 5.76 14.38
C LYS A 152 5.63 5.14 15.63
N SER A 153 4.82 4.76 16.63
CA SER A 153 5.34 4.08 17.83
C SER A 153 5.88 2.69 17.51
N THR A 154 5.22 1.94 16.62
CA THR A 154 5.72 0.64 16.17
C THR A 154 7.05 0.78 15.44
N SER A 155 7.20 1.78 14.57
CA SER A 155 8.48 2.07 13.89
C SER A 155 9.58 2.45 14.88
N ALA A 156 9.29 3.31 15.89
CA ALA A 156 10.26 3.67 16.92
C ALA A 156 10.72 2.43 17.71
N ASN A 157 9.77 1.63 18.16
CA ASN A 157 10.08 0.42 18.92
C ASN A 157 10.90 -0.57 18.10
N TRP A 158 10.59 -0.71 16.81
CA TRP A 158 11.36 -1.58 15.92
C TRP A 158 12.78 -1.07 15.68
N LEU A 159 12.96 0.25 15.50
CA LEU A 159 14.30 0.86 15.47
C LEU A 159 15.12 0.47 16.70
N MET A 160 14.53 0.58 17.90
CA MET A 160 15.22 0.21 19.14
C MET A 160 15.61 -1.27 19.13
N LEU A 161 14.69 -2.18 18.82
CA LEU A 161 14.93 -3.62 18.83
C LEU A 161 16.00 -4.03 17.81
N HIS A 162 15.97 -3.42 16.61
CA HIS A 162 16.96 -3.71 15.57
C HIS A 162 18.37 -3.25 15.97
N GLN A 163 18.48 -2.20 16.76
CA GLN A 163 19.77 -1.76 17.32
C GLN A 163 20.20 -2.56 18.58
N GLY A 164 19.51 -3.63 18.92
CA GLY A 164 19.78 -4.43 20.13
C GLY A 164 19.38 -3.73 21.43
N LEU A 165 18.60 -2.68 21.35
CA LEU A 165 18.06 -1.93 22.48
C LEU A 165 16.68 -2.48 22.89
N LYS A 166 16.21 -2.13 24.08
CA LYS A 166 14.86 -2.45 24.54
C LYS A 166 13.90 -1.31 24.19
N ILE A 167 12.62 -1.63 24.01
CA ILE A 167 11.57 -0.62 23.83
C ILE A 167 11.41 0.31 25.04
N THR A 168 11.97 -0.05 26.18
CA THR A 168 12.02 0.76 27.42
C THR A 168 13.31 1.59 27.54
N ASP A 169 14.24 1.47 26.58
CA ASP A 169 15.51 2.21 26.62
C ASP A 169 15.37 3.66 26.12
N TYR A 170 14.21 4.07 25.64
CA TYR A 170 13.91 5.46 25.30
C TYR A 170 12.62 5.95 25.99
N THR A 171 12.43 7.25 26.06
CA THR A 171 11.20 7.85 26.56
C THR A 171 10.32 8.25 25.40
N ALA A 172 9.19 7.56 25.22
CA ALA A 172 8.19 7.96 24.25
C ALA A 172 7.42 9.21 24.77
N ILE A 173 7.36 10.25 23.94
CA ILE A 173 6.57 11.45 24.19
C ILE A 173 5.33 11.40 23.32
N ALA A 174 4.17 11.62 23.95
CA ALA A 174 2.89 11.69 23.23
C ALA A 174 2.90 12.84 22.22
N PRO A 175 2.32 12.66 21.03
CA PRO A 175 2.27 13.70 20.03
C PRO A 175 1.37 14.85 20.48
N LYS A 176 1.73 16.05 20.07
CA LYS A 176 0.93 17.29 20.16
C LYS A 176 0.68 17.80 18.75
N ASP A 177 0.14 18.99 18.63
CA ASP A 177 0.12 19.70 17.35
C ASP A 177 1.56 20.04 16.87
N LYS A 178 1.72 20.23 15.58
CA LYS A 178 3.05 20.44 14.96
C LYS A 178 3.82 21.62 15.50
N VAL A 179 3.12 22.69 15.92
CA VAL A 179 3.77 23.90 16.50
C VAL A 179 4.34 23.59 17.88
N SER A 180 3.56 22.88 18.72
CA SER A 180 4.01 22.43 20.04
C SER A 180 5.16 21.43 19.95
N ILE A 181 5.17 20.56 18.94
CA ILE A 181 6.30 19.65 18.68
C ILE A 181 7.56 20.43 18.31
N ALA A 182 7.45 21.43 17.41
CA ALA A 182 8.58 22.29 17.05
C ALA A 182 9.15 23.03 18.25
N ALA A 183 8.27 23.54 19.14
CA ALA A 183 8.69 24.19 20.39
C ALA A 183 9.42 23.19 21.33
N SER A 184 8.89 21.97 21.50
CA SER A 184 9.52 20.95 22.33
C SER A 184 10.92 20.55 21.85
N LEU A 185 11.10 20.41 20.52
CA LEU A 185 12.42 20.17 19.92
C LEU A 185 13.38 21.36 20.17
N LYS A 186 12.89 22.59 19.94
CA LYS A 186 13.69 23.82 20.14
C LYS A 186 14.11 24.01 21.60
N ASN A 187 13.24 23.73 22.55
CA ASN A 187 13.47 23.94 23.98
C ASN A 187 14.23 22.76 24.65
N GLY A 188 14.55 21.72 23.89
CA GLY A 188 15.23 20.54 24.45
C GLY A 188 14.35 19.69 25.34
N GLU A 189 13.03 19.74 25.16
CA GLU A 189 12.06 18.86 25.82
C GLU A 189 11.96 17.51 25.14
N ALA A 190 12.28 17.46 23.82
CA ALA A 190 12.39 16.25 23.03
C ALA A 190 13.72 16.26 22.26
N ASP A 191 14.29 15.07 22.06
CA ASP A 191 15.55 14.87 21.35
C ASP A 191 15.33 14.50 19.90
N PHE A 192 14.26 13.74 19.63
CA PHE A 192 13.87 13.23 18.31
C PHE A 192 12.36 13.30 18.10
N VAL A 193 11.98 13.27 16.83
CA VAL A 193 10.58 13.08 16.39
C VAL A 193 10.53 12.14 15.19
N ILE A 194 9.56 11.22 15.17
CA ILE A 194 9.17 10.46 13.97
C ILE A 194 8.02 11.19 13.31
N ALA A 195 8.23 11.66 12.09
CA ALA A 195 7.24 12.47 11.39
C ALA A 195 7.10 12.07 9.90
N PRO A 196 5.86 12.03 9.37
CA PRO A 196 5.63 11.98 7.94
C PRO A 196 5.83 13.38 7.33
N GLU A 197 5.88 13.45 5.99
CA GLU A 197 5.61 14.71 5.31
C GLU A 197 4.10 15.03 5.40
N PRO A 198 3.72 16.32 5.48
CA PRO A 198 4.56 17.54 5.39
C PRO A 198 5.21 17.98 6.72
N ASP A 199 4.94 17.29 7.83
CA ASP A 199 5.41 17.71 9.16
C ASP A 199 6.94 17.68 9.27
N ALA A 200 7.59 16.66 8.71
CA ALA A 200 9.05 16.56 8.69
C ALA A 200 9.70 17.81 8.04
N GLY A 201 9.17 18.21 6.89
CA GLY A 201 9.57 19.41 6.21
C GLY A 201 9.35 20.68 7.01
N PHE A 202 8.20 20.77 7.70
CA PHE A 202 7.92 21.92 8.57
C PHE A 202 9.00 22.07 9.67
N TYR A 203 9.38 20.99 10.37
CA TYR A 203 10.42 21.07 11.42
C TYR A 203 11.79 21.46 10.86
N ALA A 204 12.14 20.97 9.67
CA ALA A 204 13.38 21.34 9.01
C ALA A 204 13.40 22.82 8.59
N GLU A 205 12.30 23.33 8.03
CA GLU A 205 12.16 24.75 7.61
C GLU A 205 12.14 25.71 8.80
N GLN A 206 11.57 25.29 9.94
CA GLN A 206 11.65 26.05 11.19
C GLN A 206 13.07 26.04 11.80
N GLY A 207 14.01 25.27 11.23
CA GLY A 207 15.38 25.15 11.74
C GLY A 207 15.47 24.47 13.11
N VAL A 208 14.44 23.70 13.52
CA VAL A 208 14.41 23.07 14.85
C VAL A 208 14.89 21.62 14.82
N ALA A 209 14.82 20.95 13.66
CA ALA A 209 15.27 19.57 13.50
C ALA A 209 15.89 19.32 12.11
N SER A 210 16.65 18.24 11.98
CA SER A 210 17.19 17.74 10.71
C SER A 210 16.98 16.24 10.62
N VAL A 211 16.95 15.70 9.40
CA VAL A 211 16.85 14.26 9.16
C VAL A 211 18.05 13.55 9.78
N PHE A 212 17.77 12.56 10.61
CA PHE A 212 18.74 11.69 11.23
C PHE A 212 18.73 10.29 10.57
N ALA A 213 17.56 9.76 10.27
CA ALA A 213 17.40 8.56 9.48
C ALA A 213 16.23 8.72 8.50
N ASP A 214 16.48 8.39 7.23
CA ASP A 214 15.49 8.36 6.17
C ASP A 214 14.76 7.01 6.22
N LEU A 215 13.49 7.01 6.59
CA LEU A 215 12.62 5.85 6.60
C LEU A 215 11.58 5.92 5.46
N TYR A 216 11.75 6.83 4.49
CA TYR A 216 10.98 6.86 3.25
C TYR A 216 11.62 6.00 2.17
N SER A 217 12.94 6.07 2.00
CA SER A 217 13.60 5.29 0.97
C SER A 217 13.82 3.85 1.39
N VAL A 218 13.85 2.96 0.40
CA VAL A 218 14.21 1.55 0.58
C VAL A 218 15.60 1.41 1.19
N GLU A 219 16.57 2.22 0.72
CA GLU A 219 17.93 2.19 1.22
C GLU A 219 18.01 2.61 2.69
N GLY A 220 17.45 3.76 3.06
CA GLY A 220 17.43 4.24 4.45
C GLY A 220 16.66 3.29 5.39
N THR A 221 15.57 2.67 4.89
CA THR A 221 14.83 1.66 5.63
C THR A 221 15.69 0.42 5.88
N ARG A 222 16.41 -0.09 4.87
CA ARG A 222 17.34 -1.22 5.03
C ARG A 222 18.48 -0.92 6.01
N GLN A 223 19.03 0.28 5.94
CA GLN A 223 20.07 0.71 6.88
C GLN A 223 19.55 0.78 8.32
N SER A 224 18.30 1.19 8.51
CA SER A 224 17.70 1.40 9.83
C SER A 224 17.11 0.13 10.44
N PHE A 225 16.57 -0.77 9.61
CA PHE A 225 15.82 -1.96 10.05
C PHE A 225 16.43 -3.28 9.58
N GLY A 226 17.50 -3.28 8.79
CA GLY A 226 18.14 -4.48 8.22
C GLY A 226 17.39 -5.10 7.02
N SER A 227 16.17 -4.69 6.77
CA SER A 227 15.33 -5.14 5.66
C SER A 227 14.36 -4.00 5.24
N VAL A 228 13.59 -4.21 4.19
CA VAL A 228 12.42 -3.37 3.92
C VAL A 228 11.33 -3.63 4.97
N PHE A 229 10.40 -2.69 5.09
CA PHE A 229 9.31 -2.74 6.06
C PHE A 229 7.97 -2.62 5.30
N PRO A 230 7.26 -3.73 5.02
CA PRO A 230 6.03 -3.69 4.25
C PRO A 230 4.96 -2.94 5.03
N THR A 231 4.34 -1.96 4.39
CA THR A 231 3.31 -1.14 5.01
C THR A 231 1.99 -1.22 4.26
N THR A 232 1.85 -0.55 3.14
CA THR A 232 0.58 -0.54 2.41
C THR A 232 0.43 -1.76 1.53
N VAL A 233 -0.64 -2.50 1.76
CA VAL A 233 -1.02 -3.69 0.98
C VAL A 233 -2.48 -3.61 0.56
N LEU A 234 -2.86 -4.33 -0.49
CA LEU A 234 -4.23 -4.80 -0.65
C LEU A 234 -4.32 -6.17 0.00
N TYR A 235 -5.16 -6.33 1.01
CA TYR A 235 -5.48 -7.64 1.55
C TYR A 235 -6.93 -8.03 1.29
N MET A 236 -7.15 -9.32 1.15
CA MET A 236 -8.45 -9.91 0.82
C MET A 236 -8.74 -11.10 1.76
N SER A 237 -10.03 -11.42 1.92
CA SER A 237 -10.43 -12.73 2.42
C SER A 237 -9.98 -13.79 1.42
N MET A 238 -9.18 -14.77 1.83
CA MET A 238 -8.65 -15.79 0.91
C MET A 238 -9.72 -16.74 0.38
N PRO A 239 -10.76 -17.12 1.13
CA PRO A 239 -11.93 -17.80 0.56
C PRO A 239 -12.58 -17.02 -0.57
N TYR A 240 -12.75 -15.67 -0.42
CA TYR A 240 -13.32 -14.82 -1.45
C TYR A 240 -12.38 -14.71 -2.68
N ALA A 241 -11.09 -14.46 -2.46
CA ALA A 241 -10.11 -14.36 -3.53
C ALA A 241 -10.00 -15.66 -4.35
N ARG A 242 -10.06 -16.83 -3.70
CA ARG A 242 -10.08 -18.14 -4.37
C ARG A 242 -11.38 -18.41 -5.12
N ALA A 243 -12.50 -17.90 -4.64
CA ALA A 243 -13.79 -18.01 -5.34
C ALA A 243 -13.88 -17.04 -6.55
N HIS A 244 -13.12 -15.94 -6.53
CA HIS A 244 -13.10 -14.90 -7.56
C HIS A 244 -11.67 -14.59 -8.05
N PRO A 245 -10.93 -15.59 -8.60
CA PRO A 245 -9.50 -15.43 -8.90
C PRO A 245 -9.23 -14.39 -10.00
N GLU A 246 -10.13 -14.26 -10.98
CA GLU A 246 -10.00 -13.24 -12.04
C GLU A 246 -10.18 -11.82 -11.48
N LEU A 247 -11.12 -11.60 -10.56
CA LEU A 247 -11.28 -10.32 -9.88
C LEU A 247 -10.02 -9.94 -9.09
N ALA A 248 -9.48 -10.87 -8.29
CA ALA A 248 -8.24 -10.64 -7.56
C ALA A 248 -7.07 -10.32 -8.51
N ARG A 249 -6.95 -11.03 -9.63
CA ARG A 249 -5.94 -10.81 -10.66
C ARG A 249 -6.09 -9.43 -11.33
N HIS A 250 -7.31 -9.01 -11.64
CA HIS A 250 -7.58 -7.69 -12.25
C HIS A 250 -7.23 -6.56 -11.29
N LEU A 251 -7.61 -6.66 -10.01
CA LEU A 251 -7.21 -5.69 -8.98
C LEU A 251 -5.69 -5.61 -8.85
N VAL A 252 -5.01 -6.76 -8.77
CA VAL A 252 -3.55 -6.80 -8.68
C VAL A 252 -2.91 -6.22 -9.94
N ASN A 253 -3.45 -6.51 -11.15
CA ASN A 253 -2.94 -5.94 -12.40
C ASN A 253 -3.03 -4.40 -12.41
N ALA A 254 -4.17 -3.83 -12.01
CA ALA A 254 -4.33 -2.38 -11.91
C ALA A 254 -3.27 -1.76 -10.98
N PHE A 255 -3.00 -2.36 -9.83
CA PHE A 255 -1.98 -1.86 -8.91
C PHE A 255 -0.54 -2.08 -9.41
N VAL A 256 -0.21 -3.20 -10.06
CA VAL A 256 1.11 -3.41 -10.67
C VAL A 256 1.37 -2.35 -11.75
N ARG A 257 0.38 -2.06 -12.60
CA ARG A 257 0.47 -0.96 -13.60
C ARG A 257 0.70 0.39 -12.91
N THR A 258 0.02 0.64 -11.80
CA THR A 258 0.17 1.88 -11.03
C THR A 258 1.56 2.00 -10.42
N LEU A 259 2.10 0.94 -9.84
CA LEU A 259 3.47 0.92 -9.33
C LEU A 259 4.48 1.18 -10.45
N SER A 260 4.28 0.57 -11.62
CA SER A 260 5.10 0.82 -12.80
C SER A 260 5.02 2.28 -13.24
N PHE A 261 3.81 2.89 -13.22
CA PHE A 261 3.62 4.30 -13.53
C PHE A 261 4.37 5.20 -12.53
N ILE A 262 4.24 4.96 -11.23
CA ILE A 262 4.94 5.72 -10.19
C ILE A 262 6.46 5.66 -10.40
N ASN A 263 7.01 4.50 -10.71
CA ASN A 263 8.45 4.33 -10.94
C ASN A 263 8.96 4.98 -12.23
N ALA A 264 8.09 5.24 -13.20
CA ALA A 264 8.45 5.82 -14.50
C ALA A 264 8.25 7.34 -14.60
N HIS A 265 7.55 7.97 -13.65
CA HIS A 265 7.16 9.38 -13.73
C HIS A 265 7.75 10.20 -12.59
N SER A 266 7.95 11.49 -12.84
CA SER A 266 8.42 12.44 -11.84
C SER A 266 7.33 12.75 -10.81
N ALA A 267 7.77 13.17 -9.62
CA ALA A 267 6.87 13.62 -8.56
C ALA A 267 5.93 14.77 -9.01
N ALA A 268 6.39 15.64 -9.90
CA ALA A 268 5.60 16.75 -10.42
C ALA A 268 4.46 16.27 -11.34
N GLU A 269 4.75 15.30 -12.23
CA GLU A 269 3.74 14.69 -13.10
C GLU A 269 2.68 13.96 -12.27
N ILE A 270 3.12 13.20 -11.26
CA ILE A 270 2.23 12.48 -10.35
C ILE A 270 1.37 13.47 -9.54
N ALA A 271 1.96 14.52 -8.98
CA ALA A 271 1.25 15.53 -8.19
C ALA A 271 0.13 16.22 -8.98
N ALA A 272 0.35 16.43 -10.28
CA ALA A 272 -0.66 17.01 -11.16
C ALA A 272 -1.90 16.13 -11.36
N LEU A 273 -1.77 14.81 -11.17
CA LEU A 273 -2.87 13.86 -11.31
C LEU A 273 -3.68 13.69 -10.02
N VAL A 274 -3.11 14.01 -8.87
CA VAL A 274 -3.72 13.76 -7.55
C VAL A 274 -3.72 15.00 -6.66
N PRO A 275 -4.30 16.13 -7.13
CA PRO A 275 -4.30 17.38 -6.39
C PRO A 275 -4.99 17.25 -5.01
N GLU A 276 -5.88 16.29 -4.83
CA GLU A 276 -6.56 16.04 -3.57
C GLU A 276 -5.66 15.48 -2.46
N ILE A 277 -4.52 14.84 -2.80
CA ILE A 277 -3.51 14.46 -1.80
C ILE A 277 -2.74 15.68 -1.34
N VAL A 278 -2.58 16.64 -2.24
CA VAL A 278 -1.72 17.80 -2.07
C VAL A 278 -2.49 19.04 -1.63
N ALA A 279 -3.82 19.06 -1.77
CA ALA A 279 -4.67 20.19 -1.41
C ALA A 279 -4.67 20.43 0.11
N GLY A 280 -3.93 21.41 0.58
CA GLY A 280 -4.05 21.88 1.96
C GLY A 280 -2.84 22.56 2.57
N GLU A 281 -1.61 22.30 2.12
CA GLU A 281 -0.43 22.84 2.79
C GLU A 281 0.64 23.48 1.89
N GLY A 282 0.40 23.65 0.59
CA GLY A 282 1.28 24.40 -0.33
C GLY A 282 2.68 23.79 -0.56
N LYS A 283 2.85 22.49 -0.25
CA LYS A 283 4.15 21.78 -0.28
C LYS A 283 4.12 20.50 -1.13
N GLU A 284 3.25 20.46 -2.04
CA GLU A 284 2.79 19.32 -2.83
C GLU A 284 3.90 18.51 -3.51
N PRO A 285 4.82 19.12 -4.27
CA PRO A 285 5.85 18.34 -4.97
C PRO A 285 6.76 17.61 -3.98
N ARG A 286 6.99 18.16 -2.78
CA ARG A 286 7.83 17.53 -1.77
C ARG A 286 7.16 16.32 -1.13
N VAL A 287 5.87 16.44 -0.78
CA VAL A 287 5.10 15.32 -0.19
C VAL A 287 5.09 14.13 -1.14
N ILE A 288 4.82 14.38 -2.43
CA ILE A 288 4.86 13.32 -3.45
C ILE A 288 6.30 12.83 -3.68
N ALA A 289 7.30 13.73 -3.75
CA ALA A 289 8.69 13.35 -3.98
C ALA A 289 9.27 12.45 -2.86
N GLN A 290 8.83 12.66 -1.62
CA GLN A 290 9.17 11.75 -0.54
C GLN A 290 8.32 10.49 -0.60
N GLY A 291 7.00 10.64 -0.79
CA GLY A 291 6.07 9.51 -0.81
C GLY A 291 6.36 8.46 -1.85
N ILE A 292 6.76 8.84 -3.07
CA ILE A 292 7.05 7.86 -4.13
C ILE A 292 8.23 6.95 -3.81
N LYS A 293 9.12 7.33 -2.91
CA LYS A 293 10.26 6.51 -2.49
C LYS A 293 9.88 5.27 -1.68
N MET A 294 8.65 5.25 -1.14
CA MET A 294 8.18 4.15 -0.30
C MET A 294 7.60 2.98 -1.09
N PHE A 295 7.29 3.17 -2.37
CA PHE A 295 6.55 2.16 -3.13
C PHE A 295 7.44 1.06 -3.68
N ALA A 296 6.87 -0.15 -3.69
CA ALA A 296 7.48 -1.32 -4.33
C ALA A 296 7.60 -1.12 -5.85
N THR A 297 8.54 -1.80 -6.46
CA THR A 297 8.71 -1.77 -7.92
C THR A 297 7.85 -2.80 -8.65
N ASP A 298 7.55 -3.93 -7.98
CA ASP A 298 6.90 -5.10 -8.59
C ASP A 298 5.64 -5.57 -7.84
N GLY A 299 5.42 -5.09 -6.63
CA GLY A 299 4.27 -5.49 -5.81
C GLY A 299 4.44 -6.80 -5.05
N LEU A 300 5.59 -7.46 -5.13
CA LEU A 300 5.86 -8.69 -4.39
C LEU A 300 6.11 -8.40 -2.91
N MET A 301 5.65 -9.32 -2.05
CA MET A 301 6.02 -9.34 -0.63
C MET A 301 7.35 -10.06 -0.47
N PRO A 302 8.43 -9.39 0.00
CA PRO A 302 9.67 -10.07 0.35
C PRO A 302 9.48 -10.92 1.62
N ALA A 303 9.85 -12.20 1.57
CA ALA A 303 9.61 -13.13 2.67
C ALA A 303 10.34 -12.74 3.96
N ASP A 304 11.55 -12.21 3.85
CA ASP A 304 12.33 -11.70 4.98
C ASP A 304 11.67 -10.48 5.62
N ALA A 305 11.08 -9.60 4.84
CA ALA A 305 10.38 -8.41 5.33
C ALA A 305 9.08 -8.78 6.07
N ALA A 306 8.30 -9.72 5.53
CA ALA A 306 7.10 -10.22 6.20
C ALA A 306 7.44 -10.85 7.57
N GLN A 307 8.51 -11.65 7.63
CA GLN A 307 8.97 -12.24 8.88
C GLN A 307 9.48 -11.19 9.88
N GLN A 308 10.18 -10.18 9.40
CA GLN A 308 10.68 -9.11 10.28
C GLN A 308 9.56 -8.27 10.88
N GLU A 309 8.54 -7.91 10.10
CA GLU A 309 7.38 -7.21 10.66
C GLU A 309 6.62 -8.08 11.68
N ALA A 310 6.48 -9.37 11.41
CA ALA A 310 5.90 -10.29 12.37
C ALA A 310 6.71 -10.38 13.68
N ASN A 311 8.04 -10.38 13.57
CA ASN A 311 8.92 -10.35 14.75
C ASN A 311 8.77 -9.04 15.54
N ALA A 312 8.67 -7.90 14.82
CA ALA A 312 8.46 -6.59 15.42
C ALA A 312 7.14 -6.54 16.21
N ILE A 313 6.04 -6.97 15.58
CA ILE A 313 4.73 -6.97 16.19
C ILE A 313 4.68 -7.96 17.36
N SER A 314 5.25 -9.15 17.21
CA SER A 314 5.28 -10.16 18.29
C SER A 314 6.09 -9.73 19.50
N ALA A 315 7.14 -8.90 19.31
CA ALA A 315 7.88 -8.31 20.41
C ALA A 315 7.04 -7.31 21.23
N LEU A 316 6.05 -6.67 20.58
CA LEU A 316 5.11 -5.75 21.22
C LEU A 316 3.86 -6.46 21.75
N PHE A 317 3.41 -7.49 21.03
CA PHE A 317 2.20 -8.27 21.28
C PHE A 317 2.50 -9.77 21.16
N PRO A 318 2.93 -10.43 22.25
CA PRO A 318 3.40 -11.82 22.22
C PRO A 318 2.40 -12.84 21.66
N ASP A 319 1.11 -12.56 21.72
CA ASP A 319 0.07 -13.44 21.16
C ASP A 319 0.19 -13.64 19.66
N TYR A 320 0.78 -12.67 18.94
CA TYR A 320 0.98 -12.76 17.47
C TYR A 320 2.18 -13.65 17.08
N ALA A 321 3.02 -14.05 18.02
CA ALA A 321 4.15 -14.95 17.77
C ALA A 321 3.75 -16.34 17.24
N LYS A 322 2.47 -16.72 17.38
CA LYS A 322 1.92 -18.00 16.94
C LYS A 322 1.41 -17.98 15.49
N VAL A 323 1.39 -16.82 14.85
CA VAL A 323 0.87 -16.68 13.50
C VAL A 323 1.84 -17.30 12.49
N GLU A 324 1.30 -18.12 11.61
CA GLU A 324 2.03 -18.68 10.47
C GLU A 324 2.17 -17.62 9.38
N ILE A 325 3.35 -17.00 9.29
CA ILE A 325 3.58 -15.83 8.43
C ILE A 325 3.33 -16.13 6.95
N ALA A 326 3.61 -17.33 6.49
CA ALA A 326 3.31 -17.75 5.12
C ALA A 326 1.82 -17.67 4.74
N LYS A 327 0.91 -17.57 5.71
CA LYS A 327 -0.55 -17.38 5.49
C LYS A 327 -0.98 -15.91 5.45
N THR A 328 -0.12 -14.99 5.82
CA THR A 328 -0.45 -13.56 5.90
C THR A 328 -0.30 -12.82 4.57
N TYR A 329 0.30 -13.47 3.57
CA TYR A 329 0.46 -12.94 2.22
C TYR A 329 0.50 -14.04 1.16
N THR A 330 0.27 -13.66 -0.10
CA THR A 330 0.53 -14.51 -1.26
C THR A 330 1.08 -13.67 -2.42
N ASN A 331 2.09 -14.17 -3.08
CA ASN A 331 2.66 -13.57 -4.29
C ASN A 331 2.08 -14.17 -5.58
N GLU A 332 1.14 -15.09 -5.50
CA GLU A 332 0.60 -15.85 -6.64
C GLU A 332 -0.02 -14.94 -7.70
N PHE A 333 -0.86 -13.99 -7.27
CA PHE A 333 -1.55 -13.08 -8.20
C PHE A 333 -0.55 -12.13 -8.88
N VAL A 334 0.39 -11.54 -8.12
CA VAL A 334 1.45 -10.67 -8.67
C VAL A 334 2.32 -11.44 -9.64
N ALA A 335 2.78 -12.64 -9.27
CA ALA A 335 3.62 -13.47 -10.14
C ALA A 335 2.91 -13.86 -11.45
N THR A 336 1.58 -14.01 -11.42
CA THR A 336 0.78 -14.28 -12.62
C THR A 336 0.70 -13.06 -13.54
N VAL A 337 0.58 -11.86 -12.97
CA VAL A 337 0.54 -10.60 -13.72
C VAL A 337 1.88 -10.27 -14.34
N LEU A 338 2.99 -10.44 -13.61
CA LEU A 338 4.35 -10.14 -14.09
C LEU A 338 4.88 -11.08 -15.18
N LYS A 339 4.26 -12.25 -15.40
CA LYS A 339 4.62 -13.21 -16.46
C LYS A 339 4.05 -12.84 -17.83
N LYS A 340 3.15 -11.87 -17.90
CA LYS A 340 2.52 -11.39 -19.14
C LYS A 340 3.32 -10.23 -19.75
#